data_1046a08da33a3d0bcbf1a5257899c10e
#
_entry.id   1046a08da33a3d0bcbf1a5257899c10e
#
_cell.length_a   1.000
_cell.length_b   1.000
_cell.length_c   1.000
_cell.angle_alpha   90.00
_cell.angle_beta   90.00
_cell.angle_gamma   90.00
#
_symmetry.space_group_name_H-M   'P 1'
#
loop_
_entity.id
_entity.type
_entity.pdbx_description
1 polymer ?
#
loop_
_entity_poly.entity_id
_entity_poly.type
_entity_poly.pdbx_seq_one_letter_code
_entity_poly.pdbx_strand_id
1 'polypeptide(L)'
;MEAGQEIEISVEYSQNAPSGSVQLVWSLPNSASISPQHLLDRVKKDGTTLILLKSAESWMDAIAQATGCVYKGFYSVGRNWIGGIHFVKEHPLFNGLPTNTAMGWPYQALVHEGDKRLGFYLEGDEMIVGSYRTTPFCLGSTLGIIPYGKGRIIYSTLDVVDNLLSQEPAAEVARKLFCNMLSISNW
;
A
#
# COMPACT_ATOMS: atom_id res chain seq x y z
N MET A 1 7.31 7.88 19.20
CA MET A 1 6.09 7.52 19.96
C MET A 1 6.54 6.84 21.23
N GLU A 2 6.12 7.35 22.35
CA GLU A 2 6.40 6.70 23.66
C GLU A 2 5.49 5.48 23.84
N ALA A 3 6.01 4.44 24.49
CA ALA A 3 5.22 3.25 24.75
C ALA A 3 4.07 3.59 25.71
N GLY A 4 2.82 3.30 25.30
CA GLY A 4 1.61 3.55 26.09
C GLY A 4 0.76 4.71 25.61
N GLN A 5 1.11 5.39 24.52
CA GLN A 5 0.27 6.42 23.94
C GLN A 5 -0.89 5.76 23.17
N GLU A 6 -2.12 5.91 23.65
CA GLU A 6 -3.32 5.54 22.92
C GLU A 6 -3.54 6.53 21.78
N ILE A 7 -3.67 6.02 20.56
CA ILE A 7 -4.06 6.81 19.40
C ILE A 7 -5.47 6.37 19.04
N GLU A 8 -6.43 7.25 19.25
CA GLU A 8 -7.78 7.05 18.75
C GLU A 8 -7.80 7.35 17.24
N ILE A 9 -8.05 6.33 16.44
CA ILE A 9 -8.28 6.48 15.01
C ILE A 9 -9.78 6.28 14.78
N SER A 10 -10.50 7.38 14.52
CA SER A 10 -11.88 7.34 14.08
C SER A 10 -11.91 7.24 12.56
N VAL A 11 -12.44 6.15 12.04
CA VAL A 11 -12.71 5.99 10.61
C VAL A 11 -14.23 6.00 10.44
N GLU A 12 -14.78 7.11 9.98
CA GLU A 12 -16.17 7.18 9.58
C GLU A 12 -16.32 6.58 8.18
N TYR A 13 -16.97 5.45 8.13
CA TYR A 13 -17.29 4.75 6.89
C TYR A 13 -18.81 4.69 6.71
N SER A 14 -19.32 5.29 5.65
CA SER A 14 -20.71 5.16 5.26
C SER A 14 -20.84 4.21 4.06
N GLN A 15 -21.56 3.11 4.25
CA GLN A 15 -21.77 2.10 3.21
C GLN A 15 -23.20 2.16 2.69
N ASN A 16 -23.34 2.29 1.38
CA ASN A 16 -24.64 2.22 0.68
C ASN A 16 -24.92 0.85 0.04
N ALA A 17 -24.15 -0.19 0.33
CA ALA A 17 -24.31 -1.53 -0.22
C ALA A 17 -24.28 -2.61 0.88
N PRO A 18 -25.02 -3.73 0.71
CA PRO A 18 -25.34 -4.65 1.82
C PRO A 18 -24.25 -5.66 2.22
N SER A 19 -23.07 -5.67 1.63
CA SER A 19 -22.03 -6.63 2.04
C SER A 19 -20.62 -6.16 1.64
N GLY A 20 -19.87 -5.70 2.58
CA GLY A 20 -18.43 -5.48 2.49
C GLY A 20 -17.88 -5.30 3.89
N SER A 21 -16.83 -6.04 4.24
CA SER A 21 -16.09 -5.81 5.48
C SER A 21 -14.74 -5.20 5.16
N VAL A 22 -14.46 -4.02 5.71
CA VAL A 22 -13.11 -3.45 5.74
C VAL A 22 -12.48 -3.83 7.07
N GLN A 23 -11.32 -4.45 7.03
CA GLN A 23 -10.55 -4.72 8.22
C GLN A 23 -9.28 -3.89 8.19
N LEU A 24 -9.17 -2.95 9.13
CA LEU A 24 -7.92 -2.25 9.41
C LEU A 24 -7.12 -3.14 10.36
N VAL A 25 -5.97 -3.64 9.89
CA VAL A 25 -5.05 -4.39 10.74
C VAL A 25 -3.94 -3.45 11.17
N TRP A 26 -3.92 -3.16 12.47
CA TRP A 26 -2.87 -2.39 13.10
C TRP A 26 -2.05 -3.31 13.99
N SER A 27 -0.75 -3.41 13.78
CA SER A 27 0.14 -4.10 14.72
C SER A 27 0.74 -3.08 15.68
N LEU A 28 0.35 -3.16 16.95
CA LEU A 28 1.06 -2.50 18.03
C LEU A 28 2.39 -3.24 18.30
N PRO A 29 3.45 -2.57 18.77
CA PRO A 29 4.74 -3.19 19.01
C PRO A 29 4.73 -4.40 19.97
N ASN A 30 3.65 -4.63 20.70
CA ASN A 30 3.51 -5.71 21.70
C ASN A 30 2.20 -6.50 21.61
N SER A 31 1.41 -6.36 20.53
CA SER A 31 0.24 -7.21 20.35
C SER A 31 0.67 -8.61 19.91
N ALA A 32 0.00 -9.64 20.42
CA ALA A 32 0.17 -11.00 19.93
C ALA A 32 0.08 -10.98 18.40
N SER A 33 1.14 -11.34 17.71
CA SER A 33 1.26 -11.23 16.27
C SER A 33 0.14 -12.05 15.61
N ILE A 34 -0.80 -11.37 14.97
CA ILE A 34 -1.78 -12.06 14.12
C ILE A 34 -0.96 -12.73 13.02
N SER A 35 -1.05 -14.04 12.94
CA SER A 35 -0.32 -14.79 11.91
C SER A 35 -0.70 -14.29 10.53
N PRO A 36 0.27 -13.99 9.65
CA PRO A 36 0.01 -13.65 8.26
C PRO A 36 -0.95 -14.62 7.59
N GLN A 37 -0.78 -15.92 7.86
CA GLN A 37 -1.62 -16.97 7.29
C GLN A 37 -3.10 -16.81 7.64
N HIS A 38 -3.41 -16.43 8.89
CA HIS A 38 -4.82 -16.23 9.32
C HIS A 38 -5.49 -15.10 8.52
N LEU A 39 -4.79 -13.99 8.29
CA LEU A 39 -5.31 -12.87 7.52
C LEU A 39 -5.45 -13.23 6.04
N LEU A 40 -4.46 -13.91 5.47
CA LEU A 40 -4.53 -14.39 4.09
C LEU A 40 -5.67 -15.38 3.87
N ASP A 41 -5.94 -16.27 4.84
CA ASP A 41 -7.08 -17.18 4.79
C ASP A 41 -8.42 -16.43 4.76
N ARG A 42 -8.56 -15.34 5.52
CA ARG A 42 -9.74 -14.50 5.48
C ARG A 42 -9.92 -13.80 4.14
N VAL A 43 -8.83 -13.27 3.57
CA VAL A 43 -8.87 -12.69 2.21
C VAL A 43 -9.40 -13.72 1.23
N LYS A 44 -8.84 -14.92 1.27
CA LYS A 44 -9.19 -16.00 0.33
C LYS A 44 -10.64 -16.46 0.45
N LYS A 45 -11.12 -16.65 1.68
CA LYS A 45 -12.41 -17.31 1.95
C LYS A 45 -13.56 -16.33 2.07
N ASP A 46 -13.33 -15.23 2.76
CA ASP A 46 -14.39 -14.28 3.18
C ASP A 46 -14.53 -13.10 2.20
N GLY A 47 -13.63 -12.94 1.24
CA GLY A 47 -13.65 -11.84 0.30
C GLY A 47 -13.17 -10.50 0.90
N THR A 48 -12.45 -10.55 2.03
CA THR A 48 -11.92 -9.33 2.64
C THR A 48 -10.80 -8.71 1.82
N THR A 49 -10.63 -7.40 1.94
CA THR A 49 -9.46 -6.68 1.42
C THR A 49 -8.43 -6.52 2.54
N LEU A 50 -7.22 -7.00 2.32
CA LEU A 50 -6.08 -6.77 3.20
C LEU A 50 -5.27 -5.59 2.65
N ILE A 51 -5.06 -4.55 3.47
CA ILE A 51 -4.29 -3.36 3.08
C ILE A 51 -3.01 -3.33 3.92
N LEU A 52 -1.86 -3.37 3.24
CA LEU A 52 -0.53 -3.35 3.84
C LEU A 52 0.19 -2.06 3.44
N LEU A 53 0.30 -1.11 4.38
CA LEU A 53 0.88 0.22 4.12
C LEU A 53 2.25 0.44 4.76
N LYS A 54 2.59 -0.38 5.76
CA LYS A 54 3.94 -0.39 6.38
C LYS A 54 4.44 -1.81 6.48
N SER A 55 5.74 -1.97 6.41
CA SER A 55 6.39 -3.28 6.53
C SER A 55 5.84 -4.33 5.55
N ALA A 56 5.37 -3.88 4.38
CA ALA A 56 4.85 -4.78 3.35
C ALA A 56 5.89 -5.82 2.93
N GLU A 57 7.19 -5.47 2.98
CA GLU A 57 8.30 -6.36 2.68
C GLU A 57 8.33 -7.62 3.55
N SER A 58 7.94 -7.52 4.83
CA SER A 58 7.90 -8.66 5.74
C SER A 58 6.79 -9.67 5.42
N TRP A 59 5.85 -9.27 4.56
CA TRP A 59 4.71 -10.09 4.14
C TRP A 59 4.88 -10.72 2.78
N MET A 60 5.81 -10.22 1.95
CA MET A 60 5.90 -10.62 0.53
C MET A 60 6.16 -12.10 0.32
N ASP A 61 6.98 -12.75 1.14
CA ASP A 61 7.23 -14.19 1.02
C ASP A 61 5.95 -14.99 1.33
N ALA A 62 5.24 -14.64 2.41
CA ALA A 62 3.98 -15.30 2.77
C ALA A 62 2.89 -15.07 1.70
N ILE A 63 2.81 -13.86 1.14
CA ILE A 63 1.89 -13.52 0.05
C ILE A 63 2.22 -14.33 -1.19
N ALA A 64 3.49 -14.36 -1.61
CA ALA A 64 3.92 -15.13 -2.78
C ALA A 64 3.60 -16.62 -2.64
N GLN A 65 3.89 -17.19 -1.48
CA GLN A 65 3.57 -18.58 -1.19
C GLN A 65 2.06 -18.86 -1.23
N ALA A 66 1.26 -17.95 -0.70
CA ALA A 66 -0.20 -18.13 -0.62
C ALA A 66 -0.89 -17.91 -1.97
N THR A 67 -0.49 -16.89 -2.72
CA THR A 67 -1.18 -16.44 -3.94
C THR A 67 -0.65 -17.08 -5.21
N GLY A 68 0.60 -17.55 -5.19
CA GLY A 68 1.32 -18.03 -6.37
C GLY A 68 1.93 -16.92 -7.22
N CYS A 69 1.89 -15.66 -6.78
CA CYS A 69 2.66 -14.62 -7.44
C CYS A 69 4.17 -14.87 -7.28
N VAL A 70 4.97 -14.39 -8.22
CA VAL A 70 6.42 -14.60 -8.18
C VAL A 70 7.08 -13.38 -7.57
N TYR A 71 7.61 -13.55 -6.37
CA TYR A 71 8.38 -12.52 -5.68
C TYR A 71 9.88 -12.80 -5.81
N LYS A 72 10.62 -11.85 -6.37
CA LYS A 72 12.06 -11.97 -6.65
C LYS A 72 12.91 -11.06 -5.75
N GLY A 73 12.32 -10.52 -4.68
CA GLY A 73 12.99 -9.61 -3.77
C GLY A 73 12.58 -8.14 -3.98
N PHE A 74 13.36 -7.25 -3.39
CA PHE A 74 13.11 -5.82 -3.42
C PHE A 74 14.40 -5.03 -3.67
N TYR A 75 14.24 -3.77 -4.00
CA TYR A 75 15.33 -2.81 -4.10
C TYR A 75 14.95 -1.49 -3.45
N SER A 76 15.96 -0.75 -2.98
CA SER A 76 15.73 0.60 -2.49
C SER A 76 15.43 1.53 -3.67
N VAL A 77 14.29 2.20 -3.61
CA VAL A 77 13.93 3.24 -4.57
C VAL A 77 14.50 4.55 -4.05
N GLY A 78 15.43 5.11 -4.80
CA GLY A 78 16.02 6.40 -4.46
C GLY A 78 15.06 7.58 -4.67
N ARG A 79 15.61 8.79 -4.52
CA ARG A 79 14.87 10.05 -4.77
C ARG A 79 14.33 10.10 -6.19
N ASN A 80 13.18 10.77 -6.34
CA ASN A 80 12.35 10.79 -7.55
C ASN A 80 13.02 11.20 -8.86
N TRP A 81 14.17 11.81 -8.84
CA TRP A 81 14.80 12.36 -10.04
C TRP A 81 16.29 12.04 -10.18
N ILE A 82 16.86 11.39 -9.18
CA ILE A 82 18.23 10.90 -9.26
C ILE A 82 18.23 9.44 -8.86
N GLY A 83 18.14 8.55 -9.83
CA GLY A 83 18.30 7.12 -9.65
C GLY A 83 17.01 6.32 -9.37
N GLY A 84 15.87 6.97 -9.14
CA GLY A 84 14.61 6.28 -9.00
C GLY A 84 13.43 7.19 -9.31
N ILE A 85 12.47 6.70 -10.08
CA ILE A 85 11.25 7.42 -10.46
C ILE A 85 10.06 6.52 -10.20
N HIS A 86 9.04 7.10 -9.55
CA HIS A 86 7.72 6.50 -9.42
C HIS A 86 6.81 7.04 -10.52
N PHE A 87 5.95 6.19 -11.06
CA PHE A 87 4.90 6.59 -12.00
C PHE A 87 3.58 5.96 -11.62
N VAL A 88 2.51 6.71 -11.81
CA VAL A 88 1.15 6.33 -11.46
C VAL A 88 0.39 5.98 -12.74
N LYS A 89 -0.22 4.81 -12.77
CA LYS A 89 -1.18 4.43 -13.80
C LYS A 89 -2.57 4.99 -13.47
N GLU A 90 -3.41 5.08 -14.49
CA GLU A 90 -4.83 5.32 -14.28
C GLU A 90 -5.46 4.12 -13.57
N HIS A 91 -6.03 4.36 -12.39
CA HIS A 91 -6.68 3.34 -11.59
C HIS A 91 -7.62 4.00 -10.56
N PRO A 92 -8.75 3.37 -10.18
CA PRO A 92 -9.70 3.90 -9.20
C PRO A 92 -9.12 4.27 -7.84
N LEU A 93 -8.04 3.63 -7.41
CA LEU A 93 -7.29 4.05 -6.21
C LEU A 93 -6.79 5.50 -6.28
N PHE A 94 -6.60 6.03 -7.47
CA PHE A 94 -6.16 7.40 -7.71
C PHE A 94 -7.29 8.31 -8.17
N ASN A 95 -8.56 7.95 -7.91
CA ASN A 95 -9.70 8.80 -8.25
C ASN A 95 -9.56 10.18 -7.57
N GLY A 96 -9.62 11.25 -8.38
CA GLY A 96 -9.40 12.63 -7.94
C GLY A 96 -7.94 13.00 -7.66
N LEU A 97 -6.99 12.17 -8.08
CA LEU A 97 -5.55 12.41 -8.04
C LEU A 97 -4.96 12.32 -9.47
N PRO A 98 -3.84 13.00 -9.76
CA PRO A 98 -3.20 12.89 -11.06
C PRO A 98 -2.77 11.46 -11.40
N THR A 99 -3.05 11.02 -12.63
CA THR A 99 -2.68 9.70 -13.14
C THR A 99 -1.93 9.81 -14.47
N ASN A 100 -1.38 8.70 -14.96
CA ASN A 100 -0.58 8.65 -16.18
C ASN A 100 0.61 9.63 -16.14
N THR A 101 1.22 9.79 -14.98
CA THR A 101 2.30 10.74 -14.73
C THR A 101 3.34 10.21 -13.77
N ALA A 102 4.51 10.83 -13.74
CA ALA A 102 5.49 10.62 -12.68
C ALA A 102 4.98 11.23 -11.37
N MET A 103 5.34 10.61 -10.24
CA MET A 103 5.05 11.15 -8.92
C MET A 103 5.98 12.34 -8.61
N GLY A 104 5.58 13.51 -9.08
CA GLY A 104 6.25 14.79 -8.83
C GLY A 104 5.65 15.53 -7.63
N TRP A 105 5.59 16.87 -7.73
CA TRP A 105 5.12 17.76 -6.67
C TRP A 105 3.77 17.38 -6.03
N PRO A 106 2.73 16.95 -6.78
CA PRO A 106 1.46 16.56 -6.17
C PRO A 106 1.57 15.40 -5.19
N TYR A 107 2.62 14.59 -5.32
CA TYR A 107 2.84 13.37 -4.55
C TYR A 107 4.03 13.47 -3.59
N GLN A 108 4.59 14.66 -3.39
CA GLN A 108 5.81 14.80 -2.59
C GLN A 108 5.70 14.21 -1.17
N ALA A 109 4.52 14.27 -0.55
CA ALA A 109 4.30 13.69 0.77
C ALA A 109 4.38 12.15 0.75
N LEU A 110 4.01 11.49 -0.35
CA LEU A 110 4.05 10.04 -0.48
C LEU A 110 5.43 9.49 -0.85
N VAL A 111 6.24 10.30 -1.52
CA VAL A 111 7.54 9.91 -2.08
C VAL A 111 8.68 10.75 -1.55
N HIS A 112 8.41 11.58 -0.52
CA HIS A 112 9.37 12.44 0.11
C HIS A 112 10.41 11.63 0.89
N GLU A 113 11.64 11.94 0.66
CA GLU A 113 12.84 11.67 1.46
C GLU A 113 12.90 10.40 2.32
N GLY A 114 12.77 9.23 1.78
CA GLY A 114 13.08 8.03 2.55
C GLY A 114 14.07 7.16 1.79
N ASP A 115 15.28 7.04 2.25
CA ASP A 115 16.26 6.07 1.74
C ASP A 115 15.82 4.62 1.90
N LYS A 116 14.66 4.40 2.52
CA LYS A 116 14.11 3.08 2.87
C LYS A 116 12.88 2.67 2.06
N ARG A 117 12.51 3.45 1.06
CA ARG A 117 11.36 3.11 0.22
C ARG A 117 11.71 1.97 -0.71
N LEU A 118 10.86 0.96 -0.74
CA LEU A 118 11.13 -0.28 -1.45
C LEU A 118 10.29 -0.37 -2.71
N GLY A 119 10.89 -0.83 -3.80
CA GLY A 119 10.21 -1.34 -4.96
C GLY A 119 10.30 -2.87 -4.98
N PHE A 120 9.21 -3.55 -5.22
CA PHE A 120 9.16 -5.00 -5.24
C PHE A 120 9.29 -5.55 -6.67
N TYR A 121 10.17 -6.53 -6.86
CA TYR A 121 10.16 -7.37 -8.05
C TYR A 121 9.07 -8.41 -7.91
N LEU A 122 7.90 -8.10 -8.43
CA LEU A 122 6.72 -8.93 -8.30
C LEU A 122 6.10 -9.20 -9.68
N GLU A 123 5.71 -10.45 -9.92
CA GLU A 123 4.98 -10.85 -11.12
C GLU A 123 3.65 -11.49 -10.66
N GLY A 124 2.54 -11.13 -11.32
CA GLY A 124 1.21 -11.62 -10.97
C GLY A 124 0.39 -10.66 -10.11
N ASP A 125 0.91 -9.46 -9.86
CA ASP A 125 0.17 -8.35 -9.27
C ASP A 125 -0.38 -7.41 -10.36
N GLU A 126 -1.38 -6.61 -9.99
CA GLU A 126 -1.77 -5.42 -10.74
C GLU A 126 -0.96 -4.23 -10.21
N MET A 127 0.17 -3.96 -10.84
CA MET A 127 1.00 -2.82 -10.50
C MET A 127 0.30 -1.51 -10.86
N ILE A 128 0.03 -0.66 -9.86
CA ILE A 128 -0.64 0.64 -10.00
C ILE A 128 0.37 1.77 -9.94
N VAL A 129 1.29 1.71 -8.98
CA VAL A 129 2.45 2.58 -8.93
C VAL A 129 3.70 1.75 -9.20
N GLY A 130 4.30 2.01 -10.35
CA GLY A 130 5.60 1.45 -10.69
C GLY A 130 6.72 2.38 -10.25
N SER A 131 7.88 1.79 -10.03
CA SER A 131 9.11 2.52 -9.81
C SER A 131 10.23 1.91 -10.62
N TYR A 132 11.16 2.72 -11.05
CA TYR A 132 12.37 2.21 -11.69
C TYR A 132 13.62 2.83 -11.10
N ARG A 133 14.68 2.09 -11.19
CA ARG A 133 16.03 2.50 -10.81
C ARG A 133 16.94 2.39 -12.02
N THR A 134 17.83 3.34 -12.18
CA THR A 134 18.72 3.40 -13.36
C THR A 134 20.02 2.62 -13.19
N THR A 135 20.45 2.37 -11.94
CA THR A 135 21.76 1.73 -11.69
C THR A 135 21.67 0.74 -10.51
N PRO A 136 21.59 -0.55 -10.75
CA PRO A 136 21.30 -1.19 -12.03
C PRO A 136 19.89 -0.84 -12.51
N PHE A 137 19.62 -0.93 -13.80
CA PHE A 137 18.29 -0.71 -14.31
C PHE A 137 17.34 -1.81 -13.81
N CYS A 138 16.26 -1.41 -13.15
CA CYS A 138 15.25 -2.32 -12.67
C CYS A 138 13.89 -1.62 -12.57
N LEU A 139 12.84 -2.40 -12.76
CA LEU A 139 11.46 -1.98 -12.67
C LEU A 139 10.78 -2.79 -11.57
N GLY A 140 9.99 -2.14 -10.73
CA GLY A 140 9.25 -2.80 -9.67
C GLY A 140 7.99 -2.05 -9.28
N SER A 141 7.25 -2.63 -8.37
CA SER A 141 5.97 -2.16 -7.87
C SER A 141 6.13 -1.55 -6.47
N THR A 142 5.59 -0.35 -6.26
CA THR A 142 5.55 0.31 -4.95
C THR A 142 4.13 0.44 -4.41
N LEU A 143 3.12 0.28 -5.25
CA LEU A 143 1.74 0.08 -4.89
C LEU A 143 1.10 -0.84 -5.92
N GLY A 144 0.47 -1.89 -5.44
CA GLY A 144 -0.23 -2.84 -6.31
C GLY A 144 -1.33 -3.60 -5.60
N ILE A 145 -2.07 -4.36 -6.40
CA ILE A 145 -3.14 -5.24 -5.94
C ILE A 145 -2.84 -6.67 -6.37
N ILE A 146 -2.99 -7.60 -5.46
CA ILE A 146 -2.91 -9.02 -5.73
C ILE A 146 -4.29 -9.63 -5.47
N PRO A 147 -5.01 -10.09 -6.52
CA PRO A 147 -6.24 -10.85 -6.33
C PRO A 147 -5.94 -12.16 -5.59
N TYR A 148 -6.75 -12.49 -4.58
CA TYR A 148 -6.55 -13.73 -3.84
C TYR A 148 -7.87 -14.36 -3.38
N GLY A 149 -8.25 -15.44 -4.02
CA GLY A 149 -9.51 -16.11 -3.76
C GLY A 149 -10.71 -15.21 -4.05
N LYS A 150 -11.53 -14.94 -3.03
CA LYS A 150 -12.68 -14.03 -3.15
C LYS A 150 -12.32 -12.57 -2.88
N GLY A 151 -11.17 -12.30 -2.27
CA GLY A 151 -10.73 -10.98 -1.86
C GLY A 151 -9.47 -10.51 -2.61
N ARG A 152 -8.80 -9.56 -2.02
CA ARG A 152 -7.59 -8.96 -2.60
C ARG A 152 -6.64 -8.45 -1.52
N ILE A 153 -5.39 -8.30 -1.90
CA ILE A 153 -4.35 -7.71 -1.08
C ILE A 153 -3.88 -6.43 -1.77
N ILE A 154 -4.01 -5.29 -1.09
CA ILE A 154 -3.43 -4.01 -1.51
C ILE A 154 -2.16 -3.82 -0.70
N TYR A 155 -1.05 -3.61 -1.35
CA TYR A 155 0.21 -3.31 -0.67
C TYR A 155 0.78 -1.99 -1.16
N SER A 156 1.46 -1.27 -0.27
CA SER A 156 2.14 -0.03 -0.63
C SER A 156 3.37 0.20 0.23
N THR A 157 4.41 0.73 -0.38
CA THR A 157 5.61 1.23 0.30
C THR A 157 5.63 2.77 0.35
N LEU A 158 4.59 3.41 -0.17
CA LEU A 158 4.44 4.87 -0.13
C LEU A 158 4.17 5.35 1.30
N ASP A 159 4.57 6.57 1.64
CA ASP A 159 4.44 7.16 2.98
C ASP A 159 3.00 7.60 3.30
N VAL A 160 2.04 6.70 3.10
CA VAL A 160 0.62 6.99 3.34
C VAL A 160 0.38 7.20 4.83
N VAL A 161 0.76 6.22 5.66
CA VAL A 161 0.43 6.21 7.10
C VAL A 161 1.07 7.39 7.83
N ASP A 162 2.31 7.72 7.52
CA ASP A 162 3.05 8.79 8.19
C ASP A 162 2.44 10.16 7.93
N ASN A 163 1.66 10.29 6.85
CA ASN A 163 1.02 11.53 6.45
C ASN A 163 -0.47 11.62 6.82
N LEU A 164 -1.11 10.57 7.34
CA LEU A 164 -2.55 10.61 7.64
C LEU A 164 -2.91 11.68 8.67
N LEU A 165 -2.07 11.87 9.69
CA LEU A 165 -2.28 12.84 10.77
C LEU A 165 -1.56 14.17 10.55
N SER A 166 -0.80 14.30 9.48
CA SER A 166 -0.11 15.53 9.15
C SER A 166 -1.09 16.63 8.78
N GLN A 167 -0.85 17.84 9.26
CA GLN A 167 -1.62 19.04 8.92
C GLN A 167 -1.08 19.76 7.68
N GLU A 168 0.01 19.28 7.11
CA GLU A 168 0.61 19.86 5.91
C GLU A 168 -0.31 19.69 4.71
N PRO A 169 -0.50 20.71 3.87
CA PRO A 169 -1.35 20.61 2.68
C PRO A 169 -0.93 19.47 1.73
N ALA A 170 0.38 19.19 1.63
CA ALA A 170 0.91 18.12 0.82
C ALA A 170 0.43 16.71 1.28
N ALA A 171 0.04 16.57 2.54
CA ALA A 171 -0.44 15.31 3.10
C ALA A 171 -1.87 14.97 2.68
N GLU A 172 -2.61 15.90 2.09
CA GLU A 172 -3.98 15.66 1.61
C GLU A 172 -4.04 14.52 0.58
N VAL A 173 -3.00 14.38 -0.24
CA VAL A 173 -2.89 13.29 -1.19
C VAL A 173 -2.84 11.91 -0.51
N ALA A 174 -2.18 11.82 0.64
CA ALA A 174 -2.11 10.56 1.41
C ALA A 174 -3.49 10.20 1.98
N ARG A 175 -4.19 11.16 2.56
CA ARG A 175 -5.57 10.99 3.06
C ARG A 175 -6.52 10.56 1.94
N LYS A 176 -6.46 11.24 0.79
CA LYS A 176 -7.28 10.91 -0.36
C LYS A 176 -7.00 9.50 -0.89
N LEU A 177 -5.73 9.13 -1.03
CA LEU A 177 -5.34 7.79 -1.47
C LEU A 177 -5.82 6.72 -0.47
N PHE A 178 -5.68 6.98 0.83
CA PHE A 178 -6.16 6.06 1.86
C PHE A 178 -7.68 5.89 1.83
N CYS A 179 -8.43 6.99 1.71
CA CYS A 179 -9.90 6.91 1.54
C CYS A 179 -10.30 6.13 0.28
N ASN A 180 -9.57 6.32 -0.83
CA ASN A 180 -9.82 5.53 -2.03
C ASN A 180 -9.52 4.04 -1.83
N MET A 181 -8.45 3.68 -1.09
CA MET A 181 -8.15 2.28 -0.74
C MET A 181 -9.27 1.64 0.08
N LEU A 182 -9.84 2.37 1.04
CA LEU A 182 -10.98 1.90 1.82
C LEU A 182 -12.25 1.76 0.97
N SER A 183 -12.45 2.64 0.01
CA SER A 183 -13.64 2.64 -0.85
C SER A 183 -13.64 1.53 -1.90
N ILE A 184 -12.47 1.08 -2.36
CA ILE A 184 -12.33 0.04 -3.39
C ILE A 184 -12.69 -1.36 -2.86
N SER A 185 -12.80 -1.53 -1.55
CA SER A 185 -13.23 -2.79 -0.94
C SER A 185 -14.64 -3.24 -1.37
N ASN A 186 -15.37 -2.37 -2.09
CA ASN A 186 -16.75 -2.60 -2.53
C ASN A 186 -16.87 -2.95 -4.03
N TRP A 187 -15.79 -3.26 -4.71
CA TRP A 187 -15.78 -3.58 -6.16
C TRP A 187 -15.62 -5.08 -6.40
#